data_0019050cdaeb7164b912d1ee22b496c4
#
_entry.id   0019050cdaeb7164b912d1ee22b496c4
#
_cell.length_a   1.000
_cell.length_b   1.000
_cell.length_c   1.000
_cell.angle_alpha   90.00
_cell.angle_beta   90.00
_cell.angle_gamma   90.00
#
_symmetry.space_group_name_H-M   'P 1'
#
loop_
_entity.id
_entity.type
_entity.pdbx_description
1 polymer ?
#
loop_
_entity_poly.entity_id
_entity_poly.type
_entity_poly.pdbx_seq_one_letter_code
_entity_poly.pdbx_strand_id
1 'polypeptide(L)'
;MFPSDAINYMEENLLVDLAPYINDPEIGVPNFKESMSAGMYEEITQWGEDSIYLFPITATGEVLFYNKTMFDKYGLEAPQTWTDVEEASKVIYENEGIPGFGTDSVTDTYQCLIRQAGSGYIDAEAKTMDIDETIGKEKLQWFADGVQAGYFRLVGEDQYFSNPFGSQAVASYIGSSAGISYVQAAIGDAFELGCVPIPQEGPVKYISQWASNYVCLSKDEAHARGAYLFMKHFSSEEVVVDWAIVFGAVPVFAEARENERFQEFVQTDAAIKALTEEIDYTGMLPSIPGAADVRTEIDKMVQNVSLGLSDVDTAYDAFITASNNALAAA
;
A
#
# COMPACT_ATOMS: atom_id res chain seq x y z
N MET A 1 -2.50 6.28 -13.33
CA MET A 1 -1.03 6.05 -13.44
C MET A 1 -0.45 6.05 -12.05
N PHE A 2 0.44 5.12 -11.75
CA PHE A 2 1.19 5.14 -10.49
C PHE A 2 2.43 6.02 -10.60
N PRO A 3 2.95 6.56 -9.49
CA PRO A 3 4.16 7.38 -9.52
C PRO A 3 5.37 6.68 -10.14
N SER A 4 5.56 5.39 -9.86
CA SER A 4 6.62 4.56 -10.45
C SER A 4 6.56 4.47 -11.98
N ASP A 5 5.37 4.55 -12.55
CA ASP A 5 5.21 4.54 -14.01
C ASP A 5 5.43 5.93 -14.60
N ALA A 6 5.05 6.98 -13.83
CA ALA A 6 5.14 8.37 -14.29
C ALA A 6 6.58 8.80 -14.56
N ILE A 7 7.55 8.28 -13.79
CA ILE A 7 8.96 8.68 -13.92
C ILE A 7 9.48 8.49 -15.36
N ASN A 8 9.15 7.38 -16.02
CA ASN A 8 9.57 7.11 -17.38
C ASN A 8 9.01 8.14 -18.39
N TYR A 9 7.76 8.58 -18.18
CA TYR A 9 7.13 9.61 -19.01
C TYR A 9 7.68 11.01 -18.72
N MET A 10 8.10 11.25 -17.48
CA MET A 10 8.72 12.53 -17.09
C MET A 10 10.11 12.68 -17.70
N GLU A 11 10.94 11.64 -17.68
CA GLU A 11 12.27 11.62 -18.31
C GLU A 11 12.20 11.93 -19.80
N GLU A 12 11.20 11.41 -20.48
CA GLU A 12 10.93 11.69 -21.89
C GLU A 12 10.19 13.03 -22.10
N ASN A 13 9.95 13.81 -21.03
CA ASN A 13 9.22 15.07 -21.06
C ASN A 13 7.84 14.96 -21.73
N LEU A 14 7.11 13.88 -21.46
CA LEU A 14 5.80 13.61 -22.05
C LEU A 14 4.64 14.10 -21.19
N LEU A 15 4.85 14.32 -19.89
CA LEU A 15 3.79 14.79 -19.00
C LEU A 15 3.70 16.32 -19.00
N VAL A 16 2.49 16.81 -18.79
CA VAL A 16 2.21 18.24 -18.56
C VAL A 16 2.32 18.53 -17.08
N ASP A 17 3.05 19.59 -16.74
CA ASP A 17 3.02 20.15 -15.40
C ASP A 17 1.64 20.77 -15.12
N LEU A 18 0.94 20.28 -14.12
CA LEU A 18 -0.40 20.73 -13.73
C LEU A 18 -0.36 21.85 -12.68
N ALA A 19 0.79 22.14 -12.07
CA ALA A 19 0.90 23.15 -11.03
C ALA A 19 0.42 24.55 -11.48
N PRO A 20 0.70 25.02 -12.71
CA PRO A 20 0.17 26.30 -13.19
C PRO A 20 -1.36 26.34 -13.22
N TYR A 21 -2.03 25.23 -13.55
CA TYR A 21 -3.49 25.15 -13.58
C TYR A 21 -4.07 25.02 -12.18
N ILE A 22 -3.43 24.24 -11.30
CA ILE A 22 -3.86 24.04 -9.90
C ILE A 22 -3.83 25.38 -9.13
N ASN A 23 -2.81 26.19 -9.41
CA ASN A 23 -2.60 27.48 -8.75
C ASN A 23 -3.27 28.66 -9.47
N ASP A 24 -3.99 28.42 -10.56
CA ASP A 24 -4.68 29.48 -11.31
C ASP A 24 -5.84 30.09 -10.48
N PRO A 25 -5.94 31.42 -10.38
CA PRO A 25 -6.95 32.08 -9.55
C PRO A 25 -8.40 31.88 -10.00
N GLU A 26 -8.66 31.51 -11.27
CA GLU A 26 -10.00 31.30 -11.81
C GLU A 26 -10.41 29.83 -11.85
N ILE A 27 -9.48 28.98 -12.25
CA ILE A 27 -9.75 27.55 -12.48
C ILE A 27 -9.05 26.61 -11.50
N GLY A 28 -8.21 27.13 -10.60
CA GLY A 28 -7.42 26.33 -9.67
C GLY A 28 -8.25 25.58 -8.62
N VAL A 29 -7.58 24.77 -7.83
CA VAL A 29 -8.14 24.07 -6.65
C VAL A 29 -7.64 24.79 -5.39
N PRO A 30 -8.52 25.54 -4.69
CA PRO A 30 -8.12 26.21 -3.45
C PRO A 30 -7.62 25.20 -2.41
N ASN A 31 -6.60 25.58 -1.66
CA ASN A 31 -6.03 24.79 -0.57
C ASN A 31 -5.64 23.35 -1.00
N PHE A 32 -5.16 23.18 -2.23
CA PHE A 32 -4.87 21.86 -2.80
C PHE A 32 -3.94 21.03 -1.91
N LYS A 33 -2.89 21.63 -1.35
CA LYS A 33 -1.97 20.96 -0.42
C LYS A 33 -2.67 20.52 0.86
N GLU A 34 -3.42 21.41 1.49
CA GLU A 34 -4.07 21.21 2.78
C GLU A 34 -5.30 20.29 2.68
N SER A 35 -5.78 20.06 1.46
CA SER A 35 -6.98 19.24 1.23
C SER A 35 -6.74 17.73 1.25
N MET A 36 -5.47 17.28 1.38
CA MET A 36 -5.09 15.87 1.38
C MET A 36 -4.12 15.53 2.52
N SER A 37 -3.84 14.24 2.73
CA SER A 37 -2.84 13.80 3.70
C SER A 37 -1.44 14.24 3.29
N ALA A 38 -0.53 14.41 4.28
CA ALA A 38 0.86 14.79 4.01
C ALA A 38 1.55 13.78 3.07
N GLY A 39 1.38 12.48 3.31
CA GLY A 39 1.98 11.44 2.48
C GLY A 39 1.47 11.47 1.03
N MET A 40 0.20 11.83 0.80
CA MET A 40 -0.34 11.99 -0.55
C MET A 40 0.28 13.19 -1.26
N TYR A 41 0.41 14.32 -0.57
CA TYR A 41 1.04 15.50 -1.14
C TYR A 41 2.53 15.26 -1.43
N GLU A 42 3.25 14.62 -0.52
CA GLU A 42 4.64 14.21 -0.73
C GLU A 42 4.79 13.29 -1.95
N GLU A 43 3.88 12.34 -2.15
CA GLU A 43 3.92 11.43 -3.30
C GLU A 43 3.86 12.16 -4.64
N ILE A 44 2.99 13.15 -4.78
CA ILE A 44 2.81 13.87 -6.05
C ILE A 44 3.82 15.01 -6.26
N THR A 45 4.56 15.39 -5.22
CA THR A 45 5.58 16.47 -5.24
C THR A 45 7.00 15.96 -5.04
N GLN A 46 7.22 14.65 -5.01
CA GLN A 46 8.55 14.07 -4.77
C GLN A 46 9.63 14.46 -5.81
N TRP A 47 9.23 15.00 -6.96
CA TRP A 47 10.11 15.49 -8.01
C TRP A 47 10.30 17.02 -7.97
N GLY A 48 9.80 17.70 -6.93
CA GLY A 48 9.88 19.13 -6.69
C GLY A 48 8.51 19.75 -6.41
N GLU A 49 8.43 20.58 -5.37
CA GLU A 49 7.16 21.19 -4.94
C GLU A 49 6.56 22.18 -5.96
N ASP A 50 7.36 22.68 -6.89
CA ASP A 50 6.93 23.65 -7.90
C ASP A 50 6.27 22.98 -9.14
N SER A 51 6.30 21.64 -9.24
CA SER A 51 5.79 20.90 -10.38
C SER A 51 4.91 19.73 -9.95
N ILE A 52 3.71 19.61 -10.52
CA ILE A 52 2.77 18.54 -10.22
C ILE A 52 2.40 17.84 -11.54
N TYR A 53 2.82 16.59 -11.69
CA TYR A 53 2.54 15.77 -12.88
C TYR A 53 1.41 14.78 -12.67
N LEU A 54 1.09 14.46 -11.42
CA LEU A 54 0.05 13.53 -11.02
C LEU A 54 -1.09 14.26 -10.30
N PHE A 55 -2.32 14.07 -10.76
CA PHE A 55 -3.50 14.61 -10.09
C PHE A 55 -4.22 13.47 -9.37
N PRO A 56 -4.15 13.37 -8.04
CA PRO A 56 -4.72 12.26 -7.29
C PRO A 56 -6.24 12.41 -7.14
N ILE A 57 -6.96 11.30 -7.22
CA ILE A 57 -8.43 11.28 -7.11
C ILE A 57 -8.86 10.42 -5.92
N THR A 58 -8.47 9.15 -5.92
CA THR A 58 -8.78 8.19 -4.87
C THR A 58 -7.53 7.41 -4.50
N ALA A 59 -7.49 6.92 -3.28
CA ALA A 59 -6.48 6.03 -2.78
C ALA A 59 -7.06 4.66 -2.45
N THR A 60 -6.26 3.63 -2.67
CA THR A 60 -6.40 2.30 -2.10
C THR A 60 -5.19 2.02 -1.23
N GLY A 61 -5.30 1.08 -0.32
CA GLY A 61 -4.21 0.69 0.55
C GLY A 61 -4.37 -0.77 0.92
N GLU A 62 -3.39 -1.31 1.60
CA GLU A 62 -3.47 -2.65 2.14
C GLU A 62 -4.18 -2.62 3.49
N VAL A 63 -4.97 -3.66 3.75
CA VAL A 63 -5.71 -3.87 5.00
C VAL A 63 -5.52 -5.32 5.45
N LEU A 64 -5.76 -5.61 6.72
CA LEU A 64 -5.73 -6.98 7.23
C LEU A 64 -7.13 -7.59 7.21
N PHE A 65 -7.32 -8.60 6.35
CA PHE A 65 -8.49 -9.47 6.34
C PHE A 65 -8.27 -10.66 7.27
N TYR A 66 -9.29 -11.03 8.07
CA TYR A 66 -9.20 -12.21 8.94
C TYR A 66 -10.52 -12.96 9.05
N ASN A 67 -10.45 -14.27 9.26
CA ASN A 67 -11.61 -15.13 9.52
C ASN A 67 -12.10 -14.90 10.95
N LYS A 68 -13.07 -13.98 11.11
CA LYS A 68 -13.60 -13.62 12.41
C LYS A 68 -14.20 -14.82 13.16
N THR A 69 -14.89 -15.70 12.46
CA THR A 69 -15.45 -16.92 13.04
C THR A 69 -14.36 -17.80 13.67
N MET A 70 -13.22 -17.94 13.01
CA MET A 70 -12.08 -18.70 13.52
C MET A 70 -11.40 -18.00 14.70
N PHE A 71 -11.22 -16.69 14.62
CA PHE A 71 -10.66 -15.88 15.71
C PHE A 71 -11.54 -15.96 16.94
N ASP A 72 -12.86 -15.76 16.80
CA ASP A 72 -13.83 -15.88 17.91
C ASP A 72 -13.80 -17.28 18.55
N LYS A 73 -13.65 -18.34 17.75
CA LYS A 73 -13.55 -19.73 18.23
C LYS A 73 -12.42 -19.95 19.22
N TYR A 74 -11.31 -19.26 19.02
CA TYR A 74 -10.11 -19.37 19.87
C TYR A 74 -9.96 -18.20 20.85
N GLY A 75 -10.93 -17.29 20.91
CA GLY A 75 -10.89 -16.12 21.80
C GLY A 75 -9.81 -15.13 21.43
N LEU A 76 -9.48 -15.05 20.13
CA LEU A 76 -8.51 -14.11 19.59
C LEU A 76 -9.19 -12.81 19.21
N GLU A 77 -8.56 -11.69 19.55
CA GLU A 77 -8.98 -10.37 19.08
C GLU A 77 -8.39 -10.08 17.69
N ALA A 78 -8.96 -9.09 16.99
CA ALA A 78 -8.41 -8.60 15.74
C ALA A 78 -6.99 -8.04 15.96
N PRO A 79 -5.96 -8.47 15.21
CA PRO A 79 -4.59 -8.04 15.42
C PRO A 79 -4.41 -6.53 15.25
N GLN A 80 -3.75 -5.88 16.20
CA GLN A 80 -3.41 -4.46 16.19
C GLN A 80 -1.91 -4.22 16.01
N THR A 81 -1.10 -5.22 16.37
CA THR A 81 0.35 -5.21 16.29
C THR A 81 0.87 -6.42 15.53
N TRP A 82 2.12 -6.38 15.06
CA TRP A 82 2.75 -7.55 14.43
C TRP A 82 2.97 -8.69 15.43
N THR A 83 3.13 -8.36 16.70
CA THR A 83 3.14 -9.35 17.79
C THR A 83 1.79 -10.07 17.87
N ASP A 84 0.66 -9.35 17.81
CA ASP A 84 -0.67 -9.99 17.79
C ASP A 84 -0.86 -10.90 16.58
N VAL A 85 -0.36 -10.50 15.39
CA VAL A 85 -0.40 -11.35 14.18
C VAL A 85 0.34 -12.65 14.41
N GLU A 86 1.53 -12.58 14.98
CA GLU A 86 2.34 -13.77 15.25
C GLU A 86 1.69 -14.69 16.28
N GLU A 87 1.23 -14.14 17.40
CA GLU A 87 0.57 -14.89 18.47
C GLU A 87 -0.71 -15.57 17.97
N ALA A 88 -1.58 -14.83 17.27
CA ALA A 88 -2.79 -15.41 16.68
C ALA A 88 -2.46 -16.51 15.66
N SER A 89 -1.44 -16.29 14.82
CA SER A 89 -1.02 -17.27 13.81
C SER A 89 -0.53 -18.57 14.43
N LYS A 90 0.24 -18.52 15.52
CA LYS A 90 0.69 -19.70 16.26
C LYS A 90 -0.48 -20.48 16.85
N VAL A 91 -1.41 -19.78 17.51
CA VAL A 91 -2.62 -20.42 18.09
C VAL A 91 -3.43 -21.12 17.00
N ILE A 92 -3.64 -20.49 15.87
CA ILE A 92 -4.41 -21.07 14.76
C ILE A 92 -3.66 -22.27 14.18
N TYR A 93 -2.37 -22.14 13.92
CA TYR A 93 -1.55 -23.23 13.38
C TYR A 93 -1.54 -24.48 14.31
N GLU A 94 -1.40 -24.27 15.60
CA GLU A 94 -1.42 -25.34 16.59
C GLU A 94 -2.77 -26.09 16.66
N ASN A 95 -3.89 -25.40 16.43
CA ASN A 95 -5.22 -25.96 16.58
C ASN A 95 -5.88 -26.42 15.26
N GLU A 96 -5.60 -25.74 14.15
CA GLU A 96 -6.22 -26.02 12.84
C GLU A 96 -5.24 -26.66 11.85
N GLY A 97 -3.92 -26.55 12.09
CA GLY A 97 -2.87 -27.05 11.17
C GLY A 97 -2.76 -26.25 9.87
N ILE A 98 -3.29 -25.01 9.85
CA ILE A 98 -3.19 -24.09 8.72
C ILE A 98 -2.36 -22.86 9.11
N PRO A 99 -1.69 -22.18 8.15
CA PRO A 99 -1.06 -20.90 8.42
C PRO A 99 -2.07 -19.88 8.95
N GLY A 100 -1.68 -19.14 9.98
CA GLY A 100 -2.49 -18.05 10.53
C GLY A 100 -2.43 -16.77 9.71
N PHE A 101 -1.32 -16.53 9.00
CA PHE A 101 -1.08 -15.27 8.30
C PHE A 101 -0.39 -15.45 6.95
N GLY A 102 -0.70 -14.54 6.02
CA GLY A 102 -0.03 -14.36 4.74
C GLY A 102 -0.12 -12.92 4.25
N THR A 103 0.46 -12.62 3.11
CA THR A 103 0.38 -11.29 2.48
C THR A 103 0.45 -11.40 0.97
N ASP A 104 -0.39 -10.63 0.26
CA ASP A 104 -0.37 -10.55 -1.20
C ASP A 104 0.94 -9.93 -1.71
N SER A 105 1.52 -8.99 -0.95
CA SER A 105 2.77 -8.32 -1.27
C SER A 105 3.75 -8.38 -0.11
N VAL A 106 4.71 -9.29 -0.18
CA VAL A 106 5.80 -9.34 0.82
C VAL A 106 6.66 -8.08 0.78
N THR A 107 6.72 -7.41 -0.38
CA THR A 107 7.48 -6.17 -0.56
C THR A 107 6.86 -5.04 0.24
N ASP A 108 5.54 -4.85 0.16
CA ASP A 108 4.85 -3.79 0.90
C ASP A 108 4.80 -4.09 2.40
N THR A 109 4.57 -5.36 2.76
CA THR A 109 4.63 -5.79 4.17
C THR A 109 6.02 -5.56 4.77
N TYR A 110 7.09 -5.91 4.06
CA TYR A 110 8.46 -5.66 4.53
C TYR A 110 8.75 -4.17 4.70
N GLN A 111 8.29 -3.33 3.76
CA GLN A 111 8.39 -1.87 3.90
C GLN A 111 7.62 -1.35 5.12
N CYS A 112 6.40 -1.84 5.37
CA CYS A 112 5.65 -1.49 6.57
C CYS A 112 6.44 -1.85 7.84
N LEU A 113 6.97 -3.06 7.93
CA LEU A 113 7.74 -3.54 9.07
C LEU A 113 8.97 -2.67 9.37
N ILE A 114 9.81 -2.38 8.37
CA ILE A 114 11.04 -1.62 8.57
C ILE A 114 10.75 -0.14 8.86
N ARG A 115 9.80 0.48 8.14
CA ARG A 115 9.47 1.90 8.31
C ARG A 115 8.77 2.17 9.63
N GLN A 116 7.87 1.30 10.07
CA GLN A 116 7.26 1.37 11.39
C GLN A 116 8.30 1.24 12.51
N ALA A 117 9.34 0.44 12.30
CA ALA A 117 10.47 0.31 13.24
C ALA A 117 11.41 1.53 13.24
N GLY A 118 11.17 2.53 12.38
CA GLY A 118 11.94 3.77 12.31
C GLY A 118 13.10 3.75 11.33
N SER A 119 13.20 2.74 10.46
CA SER A 119 14.19 2.70 9.38
C SER A 119 13.78 3.60 8.21
N GLY A 120 14.75 4.11 7.44
CA GLY A 120 14.55 4.63 6.10
C GLY A 120 14.25 3.51 5.10
N TYR A 121 14.23 3.85 3.80
CA TYR A 121 14.01 2.89 2.72
C TYR A 121 14.94 3.16 1.54
N ILE A 122 14.71 4.22 0.78
CA ILE A 122 15.56 4.69 -0.32
C ILE A 122 15.91 6.14 -0.06
N ASP A 123 17.20 6.49 -0.13
CA ASP A 123 17.65 7.87 -0.28
C ASP A 123 17.59 8.22 -1.78
N ALA A 124 16.60 9.02 -2.15
CA ALA A 124 16.37 9.41 -3.53
C ALA A 124 17.45 10.36 -4.08
N GLU A 125 18.09 11.17 -3.22
CA GLU A 125 19.16 12.07 -3.60
C GLU A 125 20.48 11.33 -3.81
N ALA A 126 20.84 10.48 -2.85
CA ALA A 126 22.04 9.64 -2.94
C ALA A 126 21.89 8.48 -3.92
N LYS A 127 20.66 8.15 -4.33
CA LYS A 127 20.32 6.96 -5.13
C LYS A 127 20.84 5.66 -4.51
N THR A 128 20.60 5.48 -3.22
CA THR A 128 21.04 4.32 -2.45
C THR A 128 19.95 3.82 -1.51
N MET A 129 20.07 2.58 -1.08
CA MET A 129 19.24 2.06 0.00
C MET A 129 19.61 2.76 1.32
N ASP A 130 18.58 3.15 2.10
CA ASP A 130 18.68 3.81 3.41
C ASP A 130 17.98 2.95 4.49
N ILE A 131 18.19 1.65 4.46
CA ILE A 131 17.64 0.74 5.47
C ILE A 131 18.67 0.53 6.59
N ASP A 132 18.25 0.72 7.85
CA ASP A 132 19.04 0.28 8.99
C ASP A 132 19.24 -1.25 8.92
N GLU A 133 20.49 -1.68 8.85
CA GLU A 133 20.86 -3.09 8.65
C GLU A 133 20.29 -4.01 9.73
N THR A 134 20.32 -3.57 10.99
CA THR A 134 19.82 -4.35 12.12
C THR A 134 18.32 -4.55 12.00
N ILE A 135 17.57 -3.47 11.75
CA ILE A 135 16.12 -3.50 11.57
C ILE A 135 15.76 -4.34 10.35
N GLY A 136 16.44 -4.11 9.22
CA GLY A 136 16.17 -4.85 7.98
C GLY A 136 16.33 -6.36 8.14
N LYS A 137 17.43 -6.79 8.73
CA LYS A 137 17.69 -8.22 9.00
C LYS A 137 16.74 -8.82 10.03
N GLU A 138 16.41 -8.08 11.11
CA GLU A 138 15.46 -8.53 12.13
C GLU A 138 14.06 -8.78 11.54
N LYS A 139 13.55 -7.85 10.74
CA LYS A 139 12.21 -7.98 10.14
C LYS A 139 12.14 -9.07 9.06
N LEU A 140 13.23 -9.23 8.31
CA LEU A 140 13.37 -10.34 7.36
C LEU A 140 13.37 -11.70 8.09
N GLN A 141 14.17 -11.84 9.17
CA GLN A 141 14.22 -13.06 9.97
C GLN A 141 12.86 -13.39 10.58
N TRP A 142 12.17 -12.39 11.18
CA TRP A 142 10.85 -12.58 11.77
C TRP A 142 9.85 -13.20 10.80
N PHE A 143 9.77 -12.67 9.59
CA PHE A 143 8.84 -13.18 8.58
C PHE A 143 9.24 -14.59 8.11
N ALA A 144 10.52 -14.79 7.86
CA ALA A 144 11.07 -16.07 7.42
C ALA A 144 10.88 -17.19 8.46
N ASP A 145 11.11 -16.88 9.74
CA ASP A 145 10.88 -17.84 10.84
C ASP A 145 9.41 -18.28 10.88
N GLY A 146 8.46 -17.36 10.69
CA GLY A 146 7.05 -17.67 10.62
C GLY A 146 6.69 -18.61 9.47
N VAL A 147 7.28 -18.40 8.29
CA VAL A 147 7.08 -19.27 7.12
C VAL A 147 7.71 -20.63 7.34
N GLN A 148 8.95 -20.69 7.83
CA GLN A 148 9.66 -21.95 8.07
C GLN A 148 9.02 -22.79 9.19
N ALA A 149 8.43 -22.13 10.19
CA ALA A 149 7.67 -22.79 11.26
C ALA A 149 6.25 -23.21 10.83
N GLY A 150 5.76 -22.70 9.70
CA GLY A 150 4.49 -23.06 9.08
C GLY A 150 3.29 -22.22 9.54
N TYR A 151 3.44 -21.31 10.49
CA TYR A 151 2.35 -20.44 10.93
C TYR A 151 2.19 -19.16 10.09
N PHE A 152 3.16 -18.82 9.23
CA PHE A 152 3.01 -17.88 8.11
C PHE A 152 3.10 -18.61 6.78
N ARG A 153 2.68 -17.94 5.72
CA ARG A 153 2.68 -18.49 4.38
C ARG A 153 3.00 -17.43 3.33
N LEU A 154 3.82 -17.78 2.34
CA LEU A 154 3.96 -17.03 1.09
C LEU A 154 2.76 -17.28 0.18
N VAL A 155 2.41 -16.29 -0.67
CA VAL A 155 1.33 -16.43 -1.65
C VAL A 155 1.60 -17.55 -2.66
N GLY A 156 2.86 -17.70 -3.08
CA GLY A 156 3.28 -18.76 -3.99
C GLY A 156 2.60 -18.66 -5.37
N GLU A 157 2.07 -19.78 -5.86
CA GLU A 157 1.41 -19.86 -7.17
C GLU A 157 -0.01 -19.27 -7.17
N ASP A 158 -0.60 -18.96 -6.01
CA ASP A 158 -1.97 -18.45 -5.90
C ASP A 158 -2.13 -17.02 -6.43
N GLN A 159 -1.05 -16.25 -6.54
CA GLN A 159 -0.96 -14.83 -6.90
C GLN A 159 -1.61 -13.87 -5.88
N TYR A 160 -2.78 -14.23 -5.33
CA TYR A 160 -3.52 -13.49 -4.31
C TYR A 160 -4.11 -14.44 -3.27
N PHE A 161 -4.25 -13.96 -2.04
CA PHE A 161 -4.80 -14.75 -0.94
C PHE A 161 -6.32 -14.83 -0.91
N SER A 162 -7.06 -14.10 -1.72
CA SER A 162 -8.52 -14.12 -1.70
C SER A 162 -9.12 -15.54 -1.80
N ASN A 163 -8.61 -16.38 -2.72
CA ASN A 163 -9.06 -17.76 -2.86
C ASN A 163 -8.57 -18.70 -1.73
N PRO A 164 -7.26 -18.74 -1.37
CA PRO A 164 -6.80 -19.48 -0.20
C PRO A 164 -7.52 -19.09 1.10
N PHE A 165 -7.78 -17.81 1.31
CA PHE A 165 -8.52 -17.33 2.47
C PHE A 165 -9.98 -17.76 2.45
N GLY A 166 -10.69 -17.60 1.33
CA GLY A 166 -12.07 -18.06 1.18
C GLY A 166 -12.24 -19.56 1.39
N SER A 167 -11.25 -20.37 0.98
CA SER A 167 -11.21 -21.81 1.21
C SER A 167 -10.68 -22.22 2.60
N GLN A 168 -10.39 -21.25 3.47
CA GLN A 168 -9.84 -21.44 4.81
C GLN A 168 -8.47 -22.16 4.82
N ALA A 169 -7.64 -21.95 3.80
CA ALA A 169 -6.27 -22.43 3.75
C ALA A 169 -5.27 -21.44 4.39
N VAL A 170 -5.74 -20.33 4.86
CA VAL A 170 -5.06 -19.32 5.69
C VAL A 170 -6.11 -18.59 6.51
N ALA A 171 -5.79 -18.16 7.73
CA ALA A 171 -6.77 -17.55 8.63
C ALA A 171 -6.84 -16.03 8.56
N SER A 172 -5.75 -15.38 8.12
CA SER A 172 -5.70 -13.93 7.90
C SER A 172 -4.67 -13.60 6.83
N TYR A 173 -4.83 -12.45 6.20
CA TYR A 173 -3.83 -11.97 5.27
C TYR A 173 -3.92 -10.47 5.05
N ILE A 174 -2.80 -9.86 4.64
CA ILE A 174 -2.77 -8.49 4.15
C ILE A 174 -2.95 -8.48 2.64
N GLY A 175 -3.88 -7.65 2.17
CA GLY A 175 -4.13 -7.43 0.76
C GLY A 175 -4.82 -6.10 0.52
N SER A 176 -4.95 -5.72 -0.75
CA SER A 176 -5.56 -4.45 -1.13
C SER A 176 -7.02 -4.34 -0.70
N SER A 177 -7.40 -3.19 -0.14
CA SER A 177 -8.80 -2.84 0.17
C SER A 177 -9.72 -2.96 -1.06
N ALA A 178 -9.21 -2.68 -2.26
CA ALA A 178 -9.94 -2.86 -3.50
C ALA A 178 -10.29 -4.32 -3.81
N GLY A 179 -9.67 -5.28 -3.11
CA GLY A 179 -9.94 -6.71 -3.23
C GLY A 179 -11.18 -7.20 -2.50
N ILE A 180 -11.86 -6.36 -1.70
CA ILE A 180 -12.95 -6.77 -0.81
C ILE A 180 -14.05 -7.59 -1.50
N SER A 181 -14.45 -7.21 -2.71
CA SER A 181 -15.48 -7.92 -3.48
C SER A 181 -15.05 -9.34 -3.88
N TYR A 182 -13.78 -9.55 -4.20
CA TYR A 182 -13.20 -10.87 -4.49
C TYR A 182 -13.13 -11.72 -3.23
N VAL A 183 -12.75 -11.11 -2.10
CA VAL A 183 -12.71 -11.76 -0.80
C VAL A 183 -14.10 -12.25 -0.39
N GLN A 184 -15.09 -11.38 -0.45
CA GLN A 184 -16.48 -11.71 -0.14
C GLN A 184 -17.03 -12.81 -1.05
N ALA A 185 -16.75 -12.73 -2.35
CA ALA A 185 -17.16 -13.76 -3.31
C ALA A 185 -16.49 -15.12 -3.03
N ALA A 186 -15.23 -15.13 -2.62
CA ALA A 186 -14.51 -16.37 -2.28
C ALA A 186 -15.00 -16.99 -0.96
N ILE A 187 -15.40 -16.20 0.01
CA ILE A 187 -15.93 -16.65 1.30
C ILE A 187 -17.36 -17.19 1.14
N GLY A 188 -18.21 -16.50 0.35
CA GLY A 188 -19.64 -16.77 0.34
C GLY A 188 -20.23 -16.71 1.75
N ASP A 189 -20.89 -17.80 2.18
CA ASP A 189 -21.47 -17.94 3.52
C ASP A 189 -20.63 -18.80 4.47
N ALA A 190 -19.35 -19.08 4.14
CA ALA A 190 -18.55 -20.04 4.89
C ALA A 190 -18.15 -19.55 6.29
N PHE A 191 -17.90 -18.26 6.45
CA PHE A 191 -17.51 -17.64 7.73
C PHE A 191 -17.73 -16.11 7.71
N GLU A 192 -17.69 -15.49 8.89
CA GLU A 192 -17.78 -14.05 9.05
C GLU A 192 -16.41 -13.41 8.74
N LEU A 193 -16.41 -12.47 7.81
CA LEU A 193 -15.22 -11.66 7.45
C LEU A 193 -15.00 -10.58 8.50
N GLY A 194 -13.78 -10.49 9.02
CA GLY A 194 -13.24 -9.32 9.70
C GLY A 194 -12.25 -8.58 8.80
N CYS A 195 -12.19 -7.27 8.95
CA CYS A 195 -11.20 -6.43 8.29
C CYS A 195 -10.80 -5.29 9.23
N VAL A 196 -9.50 -5.07 9.38
CA VAL A 196 -8.93 -4.02 10.25
C VAL A 196 -7.75 -3.35 9.55
N PRO A 197 -7.32 -2.17 10.01
CA PRO A 197 -6.07 -1.55 9.58
C PRO A 197 -4.88 -2.50 9.63
N ILE A 198 -3.85 -2.23 8.85
CA ILE A 198 -2.58 -2.93 8.97
C ILE A 198 -2.03 -2.78 10.39
N PRO A 199 -1.52 -3.85 11.00
CA PRO A 199 -0.91 -3.80 12.32
C PRO A 199 0.18 -2.74 12.41
N GLN A 200 0.20 -1.99 13.51
CA GLN A 200 1.15 -0.90 13.74
C GLN A 200 1.99 -1.20 14.97
N GLU A 201 3.31 -1.39 14.78
CA GLU A 201 4.23 -1.68 15.89
C GLU A 201 5.57 -0.98 15.69
N GLY A 202 5.82 0.04 16.51
CA GLY A 202 7.03 0.83 16.45
C GLY A 202 6.80 2.32 16.70
N PRO A 203 7.85 3.12 16.57
CA PRO A 203 7.77 4.56 16.81
C PRO A 203 7.10 5.34 15.68
N VAL A 204 6.95 4.75 14.49
CA VAL A 204 6.41 5.41 13.31
C VAL A 204 5.11 4.71 12.88
N LYS A 205 4.09 5.49 12.59
CA LYS A 205 2.89 5.00 11.90
C LYS A 205 3.15 5.02 10.39
N TYR A 206 2.97 3.88 9.74
CA TYR A 206 3.22 3.78 8.30
C TYR A 206 2.41 2.66 7.66
N ILE A 207 1.81 2.97 6.51
CA ILE A 207 1.32 2.00 5.52
C ILE A 207 1.77 2.41 4.12
N SER A 208 1.94 1.45 3.24
CA SER A 208 2.06 1.71 1.81
C SER A 208 0.71 2.04 1.21
N GLN A 209 0.63 3.11 0.42
CA GLN A 209 -0.58 3.49 -0.30
C GLN A 209 -0.39 3.45 -1.81
N TRP A 210 -1.51 3.31 -2.51
CA TRP A 210 -1.57 3.37 -3.96
C TRP A 210 -2.64 4.36 -4.38
N ALA A 211 -2.23 5.52 -4.88
CA ALA A 211 -3.18 6.51 -5.40
C ALA A 211 -3.51 6.25 -6.87
N SER A 212 -4.78 6.41 -7.22
CA SER A 212 -5.22 6.51 -8.60
C SER A 212 -5.03 7.93 -9.09
N ASN A 213 -3.96 8.15 -9.87
CA ASN A 213 -3.60 9.46 -10.38
C ASN A 213 -3.97 9.61 -11.86
N TYR A 214 -4.47 10.78 -12.22
CA TYR A 214 -4.60 11.23 -13.60
C TYR A 214 -3.35 12.00 -14.05
N VAL A 215 -3.01 11.86 -15.31
CA VAL A 215 -1.91 12.59 -15.97
C VAL A 215 -2.39 13.23 -17.25
N CYS A 216 -1.74 14.28 -17.69
CA CYS A 216 -1.97 14.89 -18.99
C CYS A 216 -0.74 14.68 -19.91
N LEU A 217 -0.95 14.05 -21.06
CA LEU A 217 0.09 13.79 -22.05
C LEU A 217 0.12 14.85 -23.17
N SER A 218 -0.94 15.65 -23.32
CA SER A 218 -1.04 16.61 -24.42
C SER A 218 -0.31 17.91 -24.06
N LYS A 219 0.66 18.30 -24.89
CA LYS A 219 1.36 19.58 -24.82
C LYS A 219 0.63 20.72 -25.54
N ASP A 220 -0.49 20.46 -26.20
CA ASP A 220 -1.37 21.50 -26.72
C ASP A 220 -2.10 22.20 -25.56
N GLU A 221 -1.98 23.51 -25.45
CA GLU A 221 -2.48 24.28 -24.30
C GLU A 221 -4.01 24.13 -24.11
N ALA A 222 -4.77 24.11 -25.20
CA ALA A 222 -6.23 23.96 -25.11
C ALA A 222 -6.63 22.56 -24.64
N HIS A 223 -5.94 21.52 -25.11
CA HIS A 223 -6.17 20.15 -24.68
C HIS A 223 -5.70 19.95 -23.22
N ALA A 224 -4.53 20.49 -22.84
CA ALA A 224 -4.02 20.39 -21.46
C ALA A 224 -4.98 21.07 -20.48
N ARG A 225 -5.46 22.28 -20.80
CA ARG A 225 -6.45 22.98 -20.00
C ARG A 225 -7.78 22.18 -19.92
N GLY A 226 -8.22 21.60 -21.02
CA GLY A 226 -9.44 20.77 -21.03
C GLY A 226 -9.28 19.52 -20.15
N ALA A 227 -8.14 18.83 -20.23
CA ALA A 227 -7.82 17.67 -19.39
C ALA A 227 -7.78 18.05 -17.91
N TYR A 228 -7.14 19.16 -17.57
CA TYR A 228 -7.13 19.67 -16.19
C TYR A 228 -8.55 19.99 -15.66
N LEU A 229 -9.38 20.66 -16.45
CA LEU A 229 -10.76 20.95 -16.06
C LEU A 229 -11.59 19.69 -15.85
N PHE A 230 -11.33 18.62 -16.62
CA PHE A 230 -11.92 17.31 -16.39
C PHE A 230 -11.44 16.72 -15.05
N MET A 231 -10.15 16.74 -14.77
CA MET A 231 -9.58 16.25 -13.51
C MET A 231 -10.16 17.00 -12.32
N LYS A 232 -10.23 18.34 -12.40
CA LYS A 232 -10.82 19.17 -11.38
C LYS A 232 -12.32 18.85 -11.16
N HIS A 233 -13.08 18.66 -12.24
CA HIS A 233 -14.50 18.27 -12.13
C HIS A 233 -14.63 16.88 -11.48
N PHE A 234 -13.78 15.95 -11.88
CA PHE A 234 -13.79 14.59 -11.36
C PHE A 234 -13.43 14.53 -9.87
N SER A 235 -12.58 15.45 -9.40
CA SER A 235 -12.21 15.58 -8.00
C SER A 235 -13.21 16.41 -7.16
N SER A 236 -14.28 16.95 -7.77
CA SER A 236 -15.30 17.62 -6.99
C SER A 236 -15.97 16.65 -6.02
N GLU A 237 -16.34 17.14 -4.85
CA GLU A 237 -16.86 16.34 -3.74
C GLU A 237 -17.93 15.32 -4.18
N GLU A 238 -18.98 15.80 -4.89
CA GLU A 238 -20.09 14.96 -5.34
C GLU A 238 -19.63 13.82 -6.28
N VAL A 239 -18.80 14.15 -7.28
CA VAL A 239 -18.37 13.19 -8.30
C VAL A 239 -17.39 12.18 -7.73
N VAL A 240 -16.42 12.61 -6.91
CA VAL A 240 -15.42 11.69 -6.34
C VAL A 240 -16.04 10.78 -5.28
N VAL A 241 -17.07 11.24 -4.56
CA VAL A 241 -17.82 10.40 -3.62
C VAL A 241 -18.58 9.31 -4.37
N ASP A 242 -19.29 9.64 -5.46
CA ASP A 242 -19.96 8.64 -6.30
C ASP A 242 -18.96 7.61 -6.84
N TRP A 243 -17.80 8.08 -7.31
CA TRP A 243 -16.74 7.21 -7.81
C TRP A 243 -16.19 6.30 -6.71
N ALA A 244 -15.86 6.86 -5.54
CA ALA A 244 -15.30 6.12 -4.40
C ALA A 244 -16.25 5.00 -3.93
N ILE A 245 -17.55 5.27 -3.84
CA ILE A 245 -18.57 4.28 -3.46
C ILE A 245 -18.65 3.15 -4.49
N VAL A 246 -18.65 3.47 -5.79
CA VAL A 246 -18.76 2.47 -6.85
C VAL A 246 -17.50 1.59 -6.96
N PHE A 247 -16.34 2.17 -6.75
CA PHE A 247 -15.04 1.47 -6.92
C PHE A 247 -14.45 0.90 -5.63
N GLY A 248 -15.04 1.19 -4.46
CA GLY A 248 -14.48 0.73 -3.19
C GLY A 248 -13.10 1.36 -2.92
N ALA A 249 -13.02 2.69 -2.99
CA ALA A 249 -11.80 3.46 -2.74
C ALA A 249 -12.05 4.62 -1.77
N VAL A 250 -11.00 5.22 -1.24
CA VAL A 250 -11.10 6.39 -0.35
C VAL A 250 -10.76 7.65 -1.13
N PRO A 251 -11.61 8.71 -1.07
CA PRO A 251 -11.28 10.00 -1.68
C PRO A 251 -10.00 10.57 -1.09
N VAL A 252 -9.14 11.12 -1.95
CA VAL A 252 -7.91 11.78 -1.51
C VAL A 252 -8.20 13.09 -0.79
N PHE A 253 -9.21 13.83 -1.25
CA PHE A 253 -9.57 15.13 -0.69
C PHE A 253 -10.42 15.00 0.58
N ALA A 254 -10.02 15.72 1.65
CA ALA A 254 -10.64 15.64 2.97
C ALA A 254 -12.13 15.97 2.96
N GLU A 255 -12.55 17.01 2.22
CA GLU A 255 -13.98 17.40 2.11
C GLU A 255 -14.84 16.23 1.61
N ALA A 256 -14.35 15.48 0.63
CA ALA A 256 -15.08 14.32 0.11
C ALA A 256 -15.13 13.15 1.11
N ARG A 257 -14.08 12.99 1.95
CA ARG A 257 -14.11 11.99 3.04
C ARG A 257 -15.10 12.35 4.14
N GLU A 258 -15.32 13.64 4.39
CA GLU A 258 -16.31 14.12 5.38
C GLU A 258 -17.76 14.12 4.86
N ASN A 259 -17.97 13.88 3.56
CA ASN A 259 -19.30 13.82 2.97
C ASN A 259 -20.18 12.73 3.61
N GLU A 260 -21.41 13.06 3.96
CA GLU A 260 -22.36 12.18 4.67
C GLU A 260 -22.56 10.83 3.95
N ARG A 261 -22.70 10.83 2.62
CA ARG A 261 -22.89 9.60 1.82
C ARG A 261 -21.64 8.70 1.84
N PHE A 262 -20.46 9.31 1.82
CA PHE A 262 -19.22 8.54 1.95
C PHE A 262 -19.09 7.96 3.35
N GLN A 263 -19.40 8.72 4.38
CA GLN A 263 -19.39 8.26 5.76
C GLN A 263 -20.41 7.13 6.02
N GLU A 264 -21.59 7.19 5.40
CA GLU A 264 -22.54 6.07 5.43
C GLU A 264 -21.96 4.82 4.75
N PHE A 265 -21.29 4.98 3.60
CA PHE A 265 -20.62 3.88 2.91
C PHE A 265 -19.50 3.24 3.76
N VAL A 266 -18.67 4.04 4.42
CA VAL A 266 -17.62 3.57 5.34
C VAL A 266 -18.19 2.64 6.43
N GLN A 267 -19.43 2.86 6.90
CA GLN A 267 -20.06 1.98 7.89
C GLN A 267 -20.51 0.63 7.32
N THR A 268 -20.62 0.51 6.01
CA THR A 268 -21.13 -0.70 5.35
C THR A 268 -20.03 -1.54 4.69
N ASP A 269 -18.83 -0.98 4.50
CA ASP A 269 -17.69 -1.67 3.90
C ASP A 269 -16.50 -1.72 4.87
N ALA A 270 -16.18 -2.94 5.33
CA ALA A 270 -15.17 -3.14 6.36
C ALA A 270 -13.74 -2.76 5.87
N ALA A 271 -13.43 -2.96 4.58
CA ALA A 271 -12.12 -2.62 4.04
C ALA A 271 -11.96 -1.11 3.87
N ILE A 272 -13.01 -0.42 3.42
CA ILE A 272 -13.00 1.05 3.32
C ILE A 272 -12.96 1.69 4.70
N LYS A 273 -13.65 1.10 5.68
CA LYS A 273 -13.55 1.54 7.07
C LYS A 273 -12.11 1.43 7.57
N ALA A 274 -11.48 0.27 7.43
CA ALA A 274 -10.11 0.04 7.84
C ALA A 274 -9.14 1.02 7.17
N LEU A 275 -9.23 1.17 5.84
CA LEU A 275 -8.37 2.09 5.10
C LEU A 275 -8.61 3.57 5.51
N THR A 276 -9.87 3.96 5.79
CA THR A 276 -10.16 5.33 6.23
C THR A 276 -9.55 5.64 7.60
N GLU A 277 -9.47 4.64 8.49
CA GLU A 277 -8.85 4.77 9.82
C GLU A 277 -7.32 4.94 9.75
N GLU A 278 -6.68 4.46 8.67
CA GLU A 278 -5.21 4.49 8.51
C GLU A 278 -4.71 5.42 7.39
N ILE A 279 -5.60 6.12 6.69
CA ILE A 279 -5.24 6.96 5.53
C ILE A 279 -4.19 8.03 5.89
N ASP A 280 -4.18 8.50 7.12
CA ASP A 280 -3.23 9.51 7.59
C ASP A 280 -1.84 8.91 7.93
N TYR A 281 -1.70 7.58 7.92
CA TYR A 281 -0.43 6.87 8.09
C TYR A 281 0.25 6.54 6.77
N THR A 282 -0.40 6.89 5.67
CA THR A 282 0.12 6.62 4.34
C THR A 282 1.43 7.34 4.10
N GLY A 283 2.40 6.61 3.60
CA GLY A 283 3.69 7.16 3.23
C GLY A 283 4.01 6.94 1.76
N MET A 284 4.70 7.92 1.18
CA MET A 284 5.09 7.87 -0.21
C MET A 284 6.02 6.68 -0.49
N LEU A 285 5.84 6.07 -1.66
CA LEU A 285 6.80 5.16 -2.26
C LEU A 285 7.74 5.98 -3.15
N PRO A 286 9.06 5.97 -2.89
CA PRO A 286 10.01 6.68 -3.74
C PRO A 286 9.91 6.22 -5.19
N SER A 287 9.63 7.15 -6.09
CA SER A 287 9.46 6.90 -7.52
C SER A 287 10.60 7.57 -8.27
N ILE A 288 11.74 6.92 -8.21
CA ILE A 288 12.95 7.26 -8.95
C ILE A 288 13.34 6.09 -9.86
N PRO A 289 14.12 6.33 -10.92
CA PRO A 289 14.61 5.24 -11.76
C PRO A 289 15.30 4.16 -10.91
N GLY A 290 15.04 2.89 -11.22
CA GLY A 290 15.55 1.74 -10.46
C GLY A 290 14.70 1.31 -9.24
N ALA A 291 13.75 2.12 -8.76
CA ALA A 291 12.94 1.77 -7.58
C ALA A 291 12.05 0.52 -7.80
N ALA A 292 11.61 0.27 -9.02
CA ALA A 292 10.86 -0.95 -9.36
C ALA A 292 11.73 -2.22 -9.24
N ASP A 293 13.01 -2.11 -9.59
CA ASP A 293 13.97 -3.21 -9.43
C ASP A 293 14.23 -3.50 -7.95
N VAL A 294 14.31 -2.45 -7.11
CA VAL A 294 14.43 -2.61 -5.65
C VAL A 294 13.27 -3.45 -5.09
N ARG A 295 12.04 -3.21 -5.53
CA ARG A 295 10.87 -4.01 -5.11
C ARG A 295 11.03 -5.48 -5.50
N THR A 296 11.55 -5.75 -6.71
CA THR A 296 11.85 -7.10 -7.19
C THR A 296 12.93 -7.78 -6.35
N GLU A 297 13.96 -7.05 -5.93
CA GLU A 297 15.03 -7.60 -5.09
C GLU A 297 14.56 -7.89 -3.66
N ILE A 298 13.63 -7.08 -3.09
CA ILE A 298 12.99 -7.40 -1.79
C ILE A 298 12.22 -8.72 -1.90
N ASP A 299 11.41 -8.88 -2.95
CA ASP A 299 10.63 -10.11 -3.15
C ASP A 299 11.54 -11.35 -3.20
N LYS A 300 12.63 -11.30 -3.98
CA LYS A 300 13.64 -12.36 -4.04
C LYS A 300 14.29 -12.63 -2.69
N MET A 301 14.69 -11.58 -1.96
CA MET A 301 15.33 -11.70 -0.65
C MET A 301 14.39 -12.42 0.33
N VAL A 302 13.15 -11.96 0.47
CA VAL A 302 12.18 -12.53 1.39
C VAL A 302 11.87 -13.98 1.02
N GLN A 303 11.65 -14.29 -0.26
CA GLN A 303 11.39 -15.67 -0.71
C GLN A 303 12.59 -16.60 -0.43
N ASN A 304 13.82 -16.18 -0.75
CA ASN A 304 15.01 -17.01 -0.58
C ASN A 304 15.21 -17.38 0.89
N VAL A 305 15.07 -16.44 1.82
CA VAL A 305 15.23 -16.73 3.24
C VAL A 305 14.05 -17.55 3.77
N SER A 306 12.82 -17.20 3.42
CA SER A 306 11.62 -17.92 3.85
C SER A 306 11.60 -19.38 3.40
N LEU A 307 12.15 -19.69 2.23
CA LEU A 307 12.25 -21.04 1.69
C LEU A 307 13.54 -21.79 2.12
N GLY A 308 14.38 -21.16 2.96
CA GLY A 308 15.64 -21.75 3.42
C GLY A 308 16.71 -21.92 2.33
N LEU A 309 16.59 -21.16 1.24
CA LEU A 309 17.56 -21.17 0.11
C LEU A 309 18.79 -20.31 0.40
N SER A 310 18.69 -19.37 1.33
CA SER A 310 19.76 -18.50 1.80
C SER A 310 19.58 -18.18 3.28
N ASP A 311 20.68 -17.90 3.98
CA ASP A 311 20.61 -17.26 5.30
C ASP A 311 20.31 -15.75 5.16
N VAL A 312 19.91 -15.12 6.27
CA VAL A 312 19.52 -13.70 6.31
C VAL A 312 20.67 -12.79 5.90
N ASP A 313 21.88 -13.00 6.42
CA ASP A 313 23.02 -12.14 6.15
C ASP A 313 23.36 -12.13 4.65
N THR A 314 23.50 -13.33 4.08
CA THR A 314 23.83 -13.50 2.64
C THR A 314 22.74 -12.90 1.74
N ALA A 315 21.45 -13.14 2.04
CA ALA A 315 20.35 -12.62 1.23
C ALA A 315 20.23 -11.12 1.34
N TYR A 316 20.38 -10.57 2.54
CA TYR A 316 20.29 -9.12 2.78
C TYR A 316 21.43 -8.36 2.09
N ASP A 317 22.70 -8.84 2.20
CA ASP A 317 23.86 -8.22 1.54
C ASP A 317 23.71 -8.24 0.00
N ALA A 318 23.19 -9.34 -0.54
CA ALA A 318 22.91 -9.46 -1.97
C ALA A 318 21.81 -8.47 -2.41
N PHE A 319 20.75 -8.35 -1.62
CA PHE A 319 19.67 -7.40 -1.85
C PHE A 319 20.17 -5.95 -1.87
N ILE A 320 20.91 -5.52 -0.84
CA ILE A 320 21.46 -4.15 -0.77
C ILE A 320 22.37 -3.86 -1.97
N THR A 321 23.24 -4.83 -2.33
CA THR A 321 24.15 -4.67 -3.47
C THR A 321 23.39 -4.55 -4.80
N ALA A 322 22.42 -5.42 -5.05
CA ALA A 322 21.64 -5.40 -6.28
C ALA A 322 20.79 -4.14 -6.40
N SER A 323 20.13 -3.73 -5.30
CA SER A 323 19.31 -2.54 -5.23
C SER A 323 20.11 -1.26 -5.46
N ASN A 324 21.28 -1.11 -4.83
CA ASN A 324 22.15 0.04 -5.05
C ASN A 324 22.67 0.10 -6.50
N ASN A 325 22.97 -1.04 -7.11
CA ASN A 325 23.35 -1.08 -8.52
C ASN A 325 22.20 -0.66 -9.44
N ALA A 326 20.98 -1.08 -9.18
CA ALA A 326 19.80 -0.69 -9.94
C ALA A 326 19.55 0.83 -9.85
N LEU A 327 19.60 1.39 -8.63
CA LEU A 327 19.42 2.82 -8.39
C LEU A 327 20.52 3.68 -9.03
N ALA A 328 21.78 3.20 -9.05
CA ALA A 328 22.90 3.92 -9.65
C ALA A 328 22.96 3.83 -11.18
N ALA A 329 22.38 2.78 -11.77
CA ALA A 329 22.39 2.56 -13.22
C ALA A 329 21.26 3.32 -13.95
N ALA A 330 20.31 3.84 -13.22
CA ALA A 330 19.08 4.46 -13.70
C ALA A 330 19.17 6.01 -13.79
#